data_42e864ec8f6f400c6a3aa7073c3f433a
#
_entry.id   42e864ec8f6f400c6a3aa7073c3f433a
#
_cell.length_a   1.000
_cell.length_b   1.000
_cell.length_c   1.000
_cell.angle_alpha   90.00
_cell.angle_beta   90.00
_cell.angle_gamma   90.00
#
_symmetry.space_group_name_H-M   'P 1'
#
loop_
_entity.id
_entity.type
_entity.pdbx_description
1 polymer ?
#
loop_
_entity_poly.entity_id
_entity_poly.type
_entity_poly.pdbx_seq_one_letter_code
_entity_poly.pdbx_strand_id
1 'polypeptide(L)'
;AQYAEKVRINPGNYVDAARTFKKLEYTDEEYAQEIQKIHDRFVPFLNICKENHTAIRIGVNHGSLSDRIMSRYGDTPEGMVESCMEFLRICVAEHFTDVVISIKASNTVVMVKTVRLLVAVMEQEGMSFPLHLGVTEAGDGEDGRIKSALGIGALLCDGLGDTIRVSLSEAPEAEIPVARKLVDYVLLRQDHPYIPGMEAPEFNYLSPSRRKTRAVRNIGGEHLPVVIADRMDGKTEVNPQFTPDYIYAGRTLPEQREEGVEYILDADVWEGEAGTWPAFNLSLIHISEPTRLALISY
;
A
#
# COMPACT_ATOMS: atom_id res chain seq x y z
N ALA A 1 31.19 10.56 -2.71
CA ALA A 1 30.85 11.67 -3.58
C ALA A 1 31.87 11.87 -4.71
N GLN A 2 33.18 11.91 -4.42
CA GLN A 2 34.24 12.24 -5.42
C GLN A 2 34.29 11.34 -6.68
N TYR A 3 33.73 10.14 -6.63
CA TYR A 3 33.82 9.14 -7.72
C TYR A 3 32.45 8.66 -8.21
N ALA A 4 31.37 9.33 -7.82
CA ALA A 4 30.03 8.94 -8.17
C ALA A 4 29.18 10.16 -8.57
N GLU A 5 28.40 10.04 -9.62
CA GLU A 5 27.48 11.09 -10.07
C GLU A 5 26.30 11.28 -9.08
N LYS A 6 25.96 10.23 -8.33
CA LYS A 6 24.88 10.26 -7.33
C LYS A 6 25.21 9.36 -6.15
N VAL A 7 24.97 9.85 -4.95
CA VAL A 7 25.12 9.11 -3.70
C VAL A 7 23.79 9.06 -2.95
N ARG A 8 23.61 8.04 -2.11
CA ARG A 8 22.40 7.93 -1.27
C ARG A 8 22.78 8.11 0.19
N ILE A 9 21.97 8.88 0.90
CA ILE A 9 21.94 8.90 2.36
C ILE A 9 20.62 8.31 2.86
N ASN A 10 20.64 7.78 4.08
CA ASN A 10 19.43 7.38 4.80
C ASN A 10 19.32 8.24 6.06
N PRO A 11 18.34 9.16 6.12
CA PRO A 11 18.14 10.03 7.28
C PRO A 11 18.11 9.30 8.61
N GLY A 12 17.44 8.16 8.66
CA GLY A 12 17.24 7.41 9.89
C GLY A 12 18.50 6.87 10.55
N ASN A 13 19.62 6.74 9.82
CA ASN A 13 20.89 6.24 10.36
C ASN A 13 22.11 7.06 9.92
N TYR A 14 21.89 8.31 9.50
CA TYR A 14 22.96 9.15 9.01
C TYR A 14 23.85 9.70 10.16
N VAL A 15 23.23 10.15 11.23
CA VAL A 15 23.88 10.66 12.46
C VAL A 15 23.46 9.82 13.65
N ASP A 16 22.16 9.59 13.78
CA ASP A 16 21.56 8.87 14.89
C ASP A 16 21.66 7.36 14.66
N ALA A 17 21.71 6.62 15.75
CA ALA A 17 21.53 5.18 15.68
C ALA A 17 20.06 4.86 15.42
N ALA A 18 19.78 4.09 14.38
CA ALA A 18 18.42 3.63 14.09
C ALA A 18 18.06 2.42 14.97
N ARG A 19 16.87 2.43 15.57
CA ARG A 19 16.27 1.31 16.31
C ARG A 19 17.14 0.73 17.43
N THR A 20 17.89 1.56 18.11
CA THR A 20 18.63 1.12 19.31
C THR A 20 17.75 1.11 20.55
N PHE A 21 16.67 1.92 20.52
CA PHE A 21 15.71 2.10 21.63
C PHE A 21 16.37 2.39 22.98
N LYS A 22 17.58 2.95 22.95
CA LYS A 22 18.31 3.31 24.16
C LYS A 22 17.73 4.55 24.83
N LYS A 23 17.16 5.46 24.03
CA LYS A 23 16.50 6.66 24.51
C LYS A 23 15.11 6.72 23.89
N LEU A 24 14.08 6.69 24.72
CA LEU A 24 12.68 6.62 24.30
C LEU A 24 11.97 7.97 24.31
N GLU A 25 12.55 8.96 24.97
CA GLU A 25 11.98 10.30 25.08
C GLU A 25 13.07 11.35 24.83
N TYR A 26 12.68 12.41 24.11
CA TYR A 26 13.54 13.55 23.80
C TYR A 26 12.79 14.83 24.19
N THR A 27 13.43 15.71 24.98
CA THR A 27 12.92 17.07 25.18
C THR A 27 13.08 17.89 23.90
N ASP A 28 12.45 19.05 23.83
CA ASP A 28 12.58 19.92 22.66
C ASP A 28 14.02 20.43 22.49
N GLU A 29 14.71 20.72 23.60
CA GLU A 29 16.12 21.14 23.59
C GLU A 29 17.02 20.00 23.09
N GLU A 30 16.81 18.80 23.55
CA GLU A 30 17.58 17.62 23.10
C GLU A 30 17.33 17.33 21.62
N TYR A 31 16.06 17.45 21.19
CA TYR A 31 15.70 17.28 19.77
C TYR A 31 16.41 18.32 18.90
N ALA A 32 16.41 19.59 19.31
CA ALA A 32 17.11 20.67 18.60
C ALA A 32 18.64 20.43 18.54
N GLN A 33 19.23 19.91 19.62
CA GLN A 33 20.67 19.54 19.61
C GLN A 33 20.98 18.43 18.62
N GLU A 34 20.09 17.45 18.48
CA GLU A 34 20.28 16.38 17.48
C GLU A 34 20.14 16.92 16.04
N ILE A 35 19.21 17.84 15.80
CA ILE A 35 19.12 18.55 14.50
C ILE A 35 20.43 19.31 14.21
N GLN A 36 20.99 20.00 15.20
CA GLN A 36 22.28 20.68 15.02
C GLN A 36 23.42 19.72 14.68
N LYS A 37 23.47 18.55 15.30
CA LYS A 37 24.45 17.52 14.95
C LYS A 37 24.26 17.01 13.52
N ILE A 38 23.02 16.86 13.07
CA ILE A 38 22.73 16.49 11.67
C ILE A 38 23.30 17.57 10.75
N HIS A 39 23.01 18.83 11.01
CA HIS A 39 23.51 19.96 10.26
C HIS A 39 25.05 19.95 10.18
N ASP A 40 25.72 19.89 11.33
CA ASP A 40 27.17 19.95 11.42
C ASP A 40 27.87 18.81 10.66
N ARG A 41 27.26 17.67 10.56
CA ARG A 41 27.77 16.52 9.81
C ARG A 41 27.36 16.52 8.34
N PHE A 42 26.20 17.04 8.03
CA PHE A 42 25.64 17.01 6.66
C PHE A 42 26.20 18.12 5.78
N VAL A 43 26.39 19.33 6.30
CA VAL A 43 26.88 20.47 5.53
C VAL A 43 28.26 20.22 4.91
N PRO A 44 29.27 19.70 5.61
CA PRO A 44 30.53 19.34 4.98
C PRO A 44 30.40 18.33 3.83
N PHE A 45 29.48 17.37 3.99
CA PHE A 45 29.19 16.41 2.92
C PHE A 45 28.51 17.07 1.72
N LEU A 46 27.54 18.00 1.94
CA LEU A 46 26.93 18.80 0.88
C LEU A 46 28.00 19.59 0.10
N ASN A 47 28.97 20.19 0.77
CA ASN A 47 30.04 20.93 0.12
C ASN A 47 30.89 20.04 -0.79
N ILE A 48 31.25 18.84 -0.36
CA ILE A 48 31.92 17.85 -1.20
C ILE A 48 31.07 17.50 -2.43
N CYS A 49 29.73 17.37 -2.26
CA CYS A 49 28.83 17.08 -3.36
C CYS A 49 28.75 18.24 -4.35
N LYS A 50 28.69 19.50 -3.86
CA LYS A 50 28.73 20.71 -4.70
C LYS A 50 30.01 20.77 -5.53
N GLU A 51 31.17 20.61 -4.90
CA GLU A 51 32.49 20.63 -5.56
C GLU A 51 32.63 19.56 -6.65
N ASN A 52 31.98 18.41 -6.49
CA ASN A 52 32.10 17.28 -7.41
C ASN A 52 30.87 17.09 -8.31
N HIS A 53 29.92 18.04 -8.32
CA HIS A 53 28.66 17.92 -9.06
C HIS A 53 27.93 16.58 -8.82
N THR A 54 27.95 16.13 -7.59
CA THR A 54 27.35 14.85 -7.18
C THR A 54 25.94 15.08 -6.63
N ALA A 55 24.94 14.52 -7.26
CA ALA A 55 23.56 14.55 -6.76
C ALA A 55 23.39 13.67 -5.50
N ILE A 56 22.44 14.05 -4.65
CA ILE A 56 22.13 13.29 -3.44
C ILE A 56 20.73 12.68 -3.54
N ARG A 57 20.61 11.40 -3.25
CA ARG A 57 19.31 10.80 -3.00
C ARG A 57 19.06 10.68 -1.49
N ILE A 58 18.10 11.44 -0.99
CA ILE A 58 17.58 11.30 0.38
C ILE A 58 16.59 10.14 0.36
N GLY A 59 16.99 9.03 0.98
CA GLY A 59 16.23 7.77 0.89
C GLY A 59 15.75 7.30 2.26
N VAL A 60 14.50 7.62 2.59
CA VAL A 60 13.83 7.17 3.81
C VAL A 60 13.18 5.80 3.58
N ASN A 61 13.43 4.89 4.49
CA ASN A 61 12.77 3.58 4.51
C ASN A 61 11.94 3.44 5.79
N HIS A 62 10.71 2.99 5.63
CA HIS A 62 9.90 2.51 6.74
C HIS A 62 10.68 1.43 7.50
N GLY A 63 10.68 1.52 8.81
CA GLY A 63 11.42 0.57 9.63
C GLY A 63 12.89 0.89 9.85
N SER A 64 13.44 1.99 9.31
CA SER A 64 14.81 2.47 9.61
C SER A 64 14.82 3.94 10.05
N LEU A 65 13.77 4.38 10.72
CA LEU A 65 13.71 5.72 11.33
C LEU A 65 14.62 5.79 12.55
N SER A 66 15.16 6.98 12.84
CA SER A 66 15.96 7.21 14.05
C SER A 66 15.11 7.13 15.32
N ASP A 67 15.74 6.78 16.44
CA ASP A 67 15.05 6.69 17.73
C ASP A 67 14.38 8.02 18.11
N ARG A 68 14.97 9.15 17.72
CA ARG A 68 14.44 10.50 17.92
C ARG A 68 13.13 10.72 17.15
N ILE A 69 13.07 10.35 15.89
CA ILE A 69 11.83 10.42 15.09
C ILE A 69 10.79 9.46 15.66
N MET A 70 11.21 8.24 15.98
CA MET A 70 10.33 7.23 16.58
C MET A 70 9.68 7.70 17.88
N SER A 71 10.44 8.43 18.73
CA SER A 71 9.95 8.91 20.01
C SER A 71 8.88 9.99 19.88
N ARG A 72 8.95 10.84 18.84
CA ARG A 72 8.06 11.98 18.65
C ARG A 72 6.90 11.69 17.72
N TYR A 73 7.13 10.95 16.65
CA TYR A 73 6.16 10.72 15.55
C TYR A 73 5.75 9.25 15.42
N GLY A 74 6.50 8.31 16.03
CA GLY A 74 6.30 6.89 15.82
C GLY A 74 6.74 6.40 14.44
N ASP A 75 6.44 5.12 14.14
CA ASP A 75 6.68 4.52 12.82
C ASP A 75 5.47 4.80 11.91
N THR A 76 5.26 6.05 11.60
CA THR A 76 4.08 6.59 10.89
C THR A 76 4.48 7.31 9.61
N PRO A 77 3.55 7.58 8.69
CA PRO A 77 3.79 8.45 7.55
C PRO A 77 4.37 9.81 7.94
N GLU A 78 3.86 10.41 9.03
CA GLU A 78 4.32 11.70 9.57
C GLU A 78 5.78 11.63 10.01
N GLY A 79 6.19 10.56 10.69
CA GLY A 79 7.57 10.32 11.09
C GLY A 79 8.50 10.14 9.89
N MET A 80 8.06 9.43 8.86
CA MET A 80 8.83 9.28 7.63
C MET A 80 9.00 10.61 6.88
N VAL A 81 7.95 11.42 6.82
CA VAL A 81 7.98 12.75 6.20
C VAL A 81 8.94 13.67 6.96
N GLU A 82 8.79 13.79 8.28
CA GLU A 82 9.67 14.66 9.07
C GLU A 82 11.13 14.24 8.98
N SER A 83 11.40 12.91 9.01
CA SER A 83 12.76 12.39 8.80
C SER A 83 13.38 12.83 7.47
N CYS A 84 12.57 13.01 6.42
CA CYS A 84 13.01 13.53 5.14
C CYS A 84 13.18 15.05 5.17
N MET A 85 12.17 15.77 5.70
CA MET A 85 12.08 17.22 5.70
C MET A 85 13.22 17.89 6.48
N GLU A 86 13.68 17.27 7.56
CA GLU A 86 14.85 17.76 8.32
C GLU A 86 16.09 17.92 7.42
N PHE A 87 16.34 16.96 6.54
CA PHE A 87 17.46 17.02 5.59
C PHE A 87 17.19 17.97 4.43
N LEU A 88 15.95 18.02 3.94
CA LEU A 88 15.56 18.93 2.86
C LEU A 88 15.69 20.39 3.28
N ARG A 89 15.29 20.75 4.49
CA ARG A 89 15.44 22.09 5.04
C ARG A 89 16.91 22.52 5.09
N ILE A 90 17.81 21.60 5.44
CA ILE A 90 19.27 21.87 5.42
C ILE A 90 19.75 22.05 3.97
N CYS A 91 19.30 21.19 3.02
CA CYS A 91 19.66 21.35 1.62
C CYS A 91 19.23 22.72 1.07
N VAL A 92 18.01 23.16 1.38
CA VAL A 92 17.50 24.48 0.97
C VAL A 92 18.30 25.62 1.61
N ALA A 93 18.57 25.56 2.91
CA ALA A 93 19.37 26.55 3.62
C ALA A 93 20.78 26.67 3.06
N GLU A 94 21.36 25.55 2.64
CA GLU A 94 22.68 25.48 2.02
C GLU A 94 22.66 25.70 0.50
N HIS A 95 21.53 26.06 -0.09
CA HIS A 95 21.37 26.25 -1.54
C HIS A 95 21.82 25.03 -2.37
N PHE A 96 21.54 23.83 -1.90
CA PHE A 96 21.81 22.58 -2.59
C PHE A 96 20.55 22.00 -3.21
N THR A 97 20.45 22.00 -4.53
CA THR A 97 19.25 21.63 -5.29
C THR A 97 19.34 20.27 -6.01
N ASP A 98 20.56 19.68 -6.11
CA ASP A 98 20.77 18.40 -6.78
C ASP A 98 20.32 17.22 -5.91
N VAL A 99 19.02 17.22 -5.57
CA VAL A 99 18.42 16.28 -4.64
C VAL A 99 17.33 15.46 -5.35
N VAL A 100 17.31 14.16 -5.07
CA VAL A 100 16.21 13.25 -5.39
C VAL A 100 15.72 12.62 -4.09
N ILE A 101 14.42 12.50 -3.94
CA ILE A 101 13.82 11.89 -2.74
C ILE A 101 13.35 10.48 -3.07
N SER A 102 13.54 9.54 -2.15
CA SER A 102 12.89 8.24 -2.23
C SER A 102 12.28 7.85 -0.89
N ILE A 103 10.99 7.62 -0.89
CA ILE A 103 10.26 7.04 0.23
C ILE A 103 9.93 5.60 -0.13
N LYS A 104 10.28 4.68 0.75
CA LYS A 104 10.04 3.25 0.53
C LYS A 104 9.47 2.59 1.77
N ALA A 105 8.47 1.75 1.54
CA ALA A 105 7.88 0.86 2.53
C ALA A 105 7.48 -0.46 1.87
N SER A 106 7.39 -1.52 2.65
CA SER A 106 6.81 -2.80 2.20
C SER A 106 5.28 -2.75 2.21
N ASN A 107 4.69 -1.93 3.07
CA ASN A 107 3.25 -1.64 3.07
C ASN A 107 2.96 -0.54 2.04
N THR A 108 2.19 -0.88 1.02
CA THR A 108 1.83 0.02 -0.08
C THR A 108 0.98 1.21 0.38
N VAL A 109 0.07 1.01 1.32
CA VAL A 109 -0.78 2.08 1.88
C VAL A 109 0.07 3.09 2.65
N VAL A 110 1.00 2.63 3.48
CA VAL A 110 1.95 3.50 4.20
C VAL A 110 2.79 4.30 3.21
N MET A 111 3.33 3.65 2.16
CA MET A 111 4.13 4.31 1.14
C MET A 111 3.35 5.42 0.43
N VAL A 112 2.15 5.11 -0.05
CA VAL A 112 1.29 6.08 -0.78
C VAL A 112 0.91 7.25 0.12
N LYS A 113 0.46 7.00 1.35
CA LYS A 113 0.15 8.05 2.33
C LYS A 113 1.35 8.95 2.60
N THR A 114 2.53 8.36 2.81
CA THR A 114 3.75 9.11 3.11
C THR A 114 4.16 10.01 1.94
N VAL A 115 4.14 9.50 0.70
CA VAL A 115 4.53 10.31 -0.47
C VAL A 115 3.55 11.45 -0.70
N ARG A 116 2.24 11.21 -0.60
CA ARG A 116 1.21 12.26 -0.71
C ARG A 116 1.39 13.34 0.37
N LEU A 117 1.63 12.93 1.61
CA LEU A 117 1.89 13.85 2.71
C LEU A 117 3.18 14.64 2.50
N LEU A 118 4.25 13.97 2.05
CA LEU A 118 5.53 14.63 1.76
C LEU A 118 5.38 15.72 0.69
N VAL A 119 4.66 15.43 -0.38
CA VAL A 119 4.40 16.43 -1.44
C VAL A 119 3.65 17.63 -0.88
N ALA A 120 2.59 17.42 -0.11
CA ALA A 120 1.82 18.49 0.50
C ALA A 120 2.68 19.35 1.45
N VAL A 121 3.55 18.74 2.27
CA VAL A 121 4.44 19.47 3.17
C VAL A 121 5.53 20.21 2.41
N MET A 122 6.12 19.61 1.37
CA MET A 122 7.08 20.31 0.49
C MET A 122 6.47 21.53 -0.18
N GLU A 123 5.26 21.42 -0.71
CA GLU A 123 4.54 22.53 -1.33
C GLU A 123 4.29 23.66 -0.33
N GLN A 124 3.88 23.34 0.90
CA GLN A 124 3.67 24.32 1.97
C GLN A 124 4.95 25.06 2.35
N GLU A 125 6.11 24.39 2.29
CA GLU A 125 7.43 24.98 2.57
C GLU A 125 8.13 25.52 1.31
N GLY A 126 7.45 25.56 0.16
CA GLY A 126 7.99 26.11 -1.10
C GLY A 126 9.07 25.24 -1.74
N MET A 127 9.04 23.95 -1.53
CA MET A 127 10.00 22.97 -2.05
C MET A 127 9.38 22.15 -3.18
N SER A 128 10.21 21.81 -4.20
CA SER A 128 9.83 20.91 -5.27
C SER A 128 11.05 20.08 -5.69
N PHE A 129 11.14 18.86 -5.20
CA PHE A 129 12.24 17.95 -5.52
C PHE A 129 11.72 16.68 -6.21
N PRO A 130 12.48 16.13 -7.19
CA PRO A 130 12.11 14.89 -7.87
C PRO A 130 11.92 13.71 -6.93
N LEU A 131 10.94 12.88 -7.26
CA LEU A 131 10.54 11.70 -6.49
C LEU A 131 10.95 10.40 -7.21
N HIS A 132 11.62 9.53 -6.48
CA HIS A 132 11.91 8.17 -6.90
C HIS A 132 11.03 7.18 -6.15
N LEU A 133 10.06 6.59 -6.83
CA LEU A 133 9.09 5.70 -6.24
C LEU A 133 9.55 4.24 -6.24
N GLY A 134 9.20 3.50 -5.21
CA GLY A 134 9.43 2.06 -5.13
C GLY A 134 8.85 1.41 -3.90
N VAL A 135 8.34 0.21 -4.06
CA VAL A 135 7.93 -0.67 -2.96
C VAL A 135 9.11 -1.55 -2.60
N THR A 136 9.46 -1.66 -1.31
CA THR A 136 10.50 -2.59 -0.85
C THR A 136 9.88 -3.92 -0.45
N GLU A 137 10.61 -5.00 -0.68
CA GLU A 137 10.16 -6.34 -0.29
C GLU A 137 8.76 -6.66 -0.85
N ALA A 138 8.57 -6.31 -2.13
CA ALA A 138 7.27 -6.51 -2.76
C ALA A 138 6.89 -7.99 -2.86
N GLY A 139 7.87 -8.88 -2.91
CA GLY A 139 7.66 -10.31 -2.96
C GLY A 139 8.06 -10.92 -4.30
N ASP A 140 7.65 -12.13 -4.50
CA ASP A 140 7.97 -12.95 -5.67
C ASP A 140 6.78 -13.02 -6.63
N GLY A 141 7.06 -13.38 -7.88
CA GLY A 141 6.08 -13.70 -8.88
C GLY A 141 5.01 -12.58 -9.08
N GLU A 142 3.76 -12.99 -9.07
CA GLU A 142 2.62 -12.13 -9.31
C GLU A 142 2.38 -11.15 -8.15
N ASP A 143 2.56 -11.59 -6.92
CA ASP A 143 2.36 -10.74 -5.72
C ASP A 143 3.28 -9.52 -5.72
N GLY A 144 4.56 -9.70 -6.09
CA GLY A 144 5.50 -8.59 -6.22
C GLY A 144 5.09 -7.58 -7.29
N ARG A 145 4.53 -8.07 -8.40
CA ARG A 145 3.99 -7.24 -9.49
C ARG A 145 2.76 -6.46 -9.05
N ILE A 146 1.82 -7.11 -8.37
CA ILE A 146 0.59 -6.49 -7.85
C ILE A 146 0.93 -5.43 -6.81
N LYS A 147 1.78 -5.73 -5.83
CA LYS A 147 2.20 -4.74 -4.82
C LYS A 147 2.90 -3.53 -5.43
N SER A 148 3.79 -3.76 -6.41
CA SER A 148 4.47 -2.68 -7.12
C SER A 148 3.46 -1.83 -7.90
N ALA A 149 2.50 -2.45 -8.58
CA ALA A 149 1.44 -1.76 -9.30
C ALA A 149 0.55 -0.93 -8.36
N LEU A 150 0.15 -1.48 -7.22
CA LEU A 150 -0.66 -0.76 -6.23
C LEU A 150 0.07 0.45 -5.65
N GLY A 151 1.32 0.28 -5.18
CA GLY A 151 2.07 1.34 -4.54
C GLY A 151 2.54 2.42 -5.52
N ILE A 152 3.24 2.01 -6.58
CA ILE A 152 3.78 2.95 -7.58
C ILE A 152 2.68 3.48 -8.47
N GLY A 153 1.76 2.61 -8.94
CA GLY A 153 0.70 2.99 -9.86
C GLY A 153 -0.28 3.99 -9.26
N ALA A 154 -0.63 3.87 -7.98
CA ALA A 154 -1.47 4.87 -7.31
C ALA A 154 -0.86 6.27 -7.38
N LEU A 155 0.44 6.40 -7.10
CA LEU A 155 1.15 7.69 -7.14
C LEU A 155 1.33 8.22 -8.57
N LEU A 156 1.63 7.35 -9.54
CA LEU A 156 1.69 7.76 -10.95
C LEU A 156 0.32 8.26 -11.45
N CYS A 157 -0.79 7.66 -11.00
CA CYS A 157 -2.14 8.14 -11.31
C CYS A 157 -2.46 9.49 -10.65
N ASP A 158 -1.81 9.82 -9.53
CA ASP A 158 -1.87 11.16 -8.93
C ASP A 158 -0.99 12.19 -9.69
N GLY A 159 -0.22 11.78 -10.69
CA GLY A 159 0.78 12.62 -11.36
C GLY A 159 2.08 12.77 -10.56
N LEU A 160 2.32 11.91 -9.58
CA LEU A 160 3.50 11.95 -8.72
C LEU A 160 4.51 10.87 -9.11
N GLY A 161 5.78 11.26 -9.21
CA GLY A 161 6.92 10.36 -9.47
C GLY A 161 7.63 10.64 -10.77
N ASP A 162 8.95 10.84 -10.68
CA ASP A 162 9.84 11.16 -11.80
C ASP A 162 10.61 9.93 -12.27
N THR A 163 10.91 9.03 -11.34
CA THR A 163 11.53 7.74 -11.62
C THR A 163 10.93 6.66 -10.74
N ILE A 164 10.94 5.43 -11.23
CA ILE A 164 10.40 4.29 -10.50
C ILE A 164 11.40 3.14 -10.39
N ARG A 165 11.26 2.31 -9.37
CA ARG A 165 11.91 1.00 -9.25
C ARG A 165 10.89 -0.04 -8.81
N VAL A 166 10.67 -1.01 -9.66
CA VAL A 166 10.04 -2.28 -9.26
C VAL A 166 11.10 -3.13 -8.56
N SER A 167 10.73 -3.86 -7.52
CA SER A 167 11.64 -4.74 -6.78
C SER A 167 10.99 -6.11 -6.63
N LEU A 168 11.54 -7.09 -7.34
CA LEU A 168 11.09 -8.47 -7.34
C LEU A 168 12.17 -9.38 -6.75
N SER A 169 11.76 -10.54 -6.23
CA SER A 169 12.69 -11.61 -5.82
C SER A 169 13.06 -12.50 -7.02
N GLU A 170 13.32 -11.87 -8.17
CA GLU A 170 13.67 -12.51 -9.44
C GLU A 170 14.99 -11.93 -9.97
N ALA A 171 15.43 -12.38 -11.14
CA ALA A 171 16.57 -11.77 -11.80
C ALA A 171 16.32 -10.29 -12.08
N PRO A 172 17.31 -9.40 -11.88
CA PRO A 172 17.11 -7.95 -11.98
C PRO A 172 16.52 -7.47 -13.31
N GLU A 173 16.83 -8.15 -14.40
CA GLU A 173 16.30 -7.85 -15.73
C GLU A 173 14.78 -8.08 -15.84
N ALA A 174 14.19 -8.92 -14.99
CA ALA A 174 12.74 -9.16 -14.95
C ALA A 174 11.97 -7.93 -14.40
N GLU A 175 12.62 -7.05 -13.66
CA GLU A 175 12.01 -5.81 -13.15
C GLU A 175 11.67 -4.80 -14.27
N ILE A 176 12.48 -4.76 -15.33
CA ILE A 176 12.36 -3.75 -16.42
C ILE A 176 11.05 -3.85 -17.19
N PRO A 177 10.64 -5.03 -17.70
CA PRO A 177 9.36 -5.17 -18.41
C PRO A 177 8.16 -4.82 -17.53
N VAL A 178 8.21 -5.17 -16.26
CA VAL A 178 7.14 -4.86 -15.30
C VAL A 178 7.03 -3.36 -15.06
N ALA A 179 8.17 -2.68 -14.84
CA ALA A 179 8.22 -1.24 -14.68
C ALA A 179 7.70 -0.52 -15.92
N ARG A 180 8.13 -0.92 -17.13
CA ARG A 180 7.65 -0.36 -18.39
C ARG A 180 6.15 -0.54 -18.57
N LYS A 181 5.64 -1.76 -18.37
CA LYS A 181 4.22 -2.07 -18.48
C LYS A 181 3.37 -1.19 -17.54
N LEU A 182 3.87 -0.91 -16.34
CA LEU A 182 3.18 -0.04 -15.39
C LEU A 182 3.13 1.41 -15.89
N VAL A 183 4.24 1.95 -16.37
CA VAL A 183 4.30 3.30 -16.92
C VAL A 183 3.41 3.43 -18.16
N ASP A 184 3.53 2.48 -19.10
CA ASP A 184 2.72 2.48 -20.33
C ASP A 184 1.22 2.40 -20.00
N TYR A 185 0.83 1.64 -18.98
CA TYR A 185 -0.56 1.54 -18.53
C TYR A 185 -1.11 2.89 -18.05
N VAL A 186 -0.30 3.68 -17.35
CA VAL A 186 -0.70 5.02 -16.89
C VAL A 186 -0.74 5.99 -18.07
N LEU A 187 0.29 6.00 -18.93
CA LEU A 187 0.36 6.87 -20.12
C LEU A 187 -0.80 6.65 -21.09
N LEU A 188 -1.21 5.41 -21.31
CA LEU A 188 -2.38 5.07 -22.15
C LEU A 188 -3.71 5.66 -21.64
N ARG A 189 -3.74 6.14 -20.40
CA ARG A 189 -4.91 6.76 -19.75
C ARG A 189 -4.79 8.25 -19.59
N GLN A 190 -3.72 8.87 -20.04
CA GLN A 190 -3.47 10.31 -19.88
C GLN A 190 -4.60 11.18 -20.47
N ASP A 191 -5.15 10.76 -21.62
CA ASP A 191 -6.25 11.47 -22.30
C ASP A 191 -7.63 10.93 -21.95
N HIS A 192 -7.76 10.23 -20.83
CA HIS A 192 -9.02 9.69 -20.36
C HIS A 192 -10.04 10.81 -20.06
N PRO A 193 -11.30 10.71 -20.54
CA PRO A 193 -12.32 11.68 -20.19
C PRO A 193 -12.46 11.80 -18.66
N TYR A 194 -12.66 13.02 -18.19
CA TYR A 194 -12.87 13.26 -16.76
C TYR A 194 -14.04 12.42 -16.24
N ILE A 195 -13.76 11.58 -15.26
CA ILE A 195 -14.78 10.83 -14.51
C ILE A 195 -15.05 11.63 -13.24
N PRO A 196 -16.25 12.22 -13.08
CA PRO A 196 -16.56 12.96 -11.85
C PRO A 196 -16.51 12.01 -10.66
N GLY A 197 -15.67 12.35 -9.68
CA GLY A 197 -15.65 11.68 -8.40
C GLY A 197 -16.93 11.98 -7.63
N MET A 198 -17.41 11.02 -6.86
CA MET A 198 -18.48 11.22 -5.90
C MET A 198 -17.87 11.12 -4.51
N GLU A 199 -18.02 12.19 -3.73
CA GLU A 199 -17.61 12.15 -2.33
C GLU A 199 -18.53 11.22 -1.56
N ALA A 200 -17.94 10.27 -0.85
CA ALA A 200 -18.63 9.44 0.11
C ALA A 200 -18.10 9.79 1.52
N PRO A 201 -18.66 10.82 2.18
CA PRO A 201 -18.10 11.38 3.41
C PRO A 201 -18.04 10.37 4.56
N GLU A 202 -18.85 9.33 4.51
CA GLU A 202 -18.87 8.25 5.51
C GLU A 202 -17.90 7.10 5.17
N PHE A 203 -17.25 7.13 4.01
CA PHE A 203 -16.36 6.08 3.57
C PHE A 203 -14.92 6.56 3.44
N ASN A 204 -14.05 6.05 4.31
CA ASN A 204 -12.61 6.29 4.22
C ASN A 204 -11.92 5.07 3.59
N TYR A 205 -11.57 5.17 2.32
CA TYR A 205 -10.89 4.09 1.57
C TYR A 205 -9.46 3.78 2.08
N LEU A 206 -8.83 4.70 2.81
CA LEU A 206 -7.51 4.49 3.44
C LEU A 206 -7.61 3.79 4.80
N SER A 207 -8.75 3.89 5.44
CA SER A 207 -9.04 3.27 6.73
C SER A 207 -10.51 2.82 6.75
N PRO A 208 -10.86 1.82 5.93
CA PRO A 208 -12.24 1.37 5.81
C PRO A 208 -12.72 0.80 7.14
N SER A 209 -13.91 1.21 7.54
CA SER A 209 -14.62 0.60 8.67
C SER A 209 -15.54 -0.50 8.14
N ARG A 210 -15.61 -1.59 8.89
CA ARG A 210 -16.54 -2.68 8.56
C ARG A 210 -17.98 -2.17 8.66
N ARG A 211 -18.74 -2.31 7.57
CA ARG A 211 -20.16 -1.97 7.57
C ARG A 211 -20.92 -2.87 8.55
N LYS A 212 -21.77 -2.28 9.37
CA LYS A 212 -22.68 -3.05 10.24
C LYS A 212 -23.67 -3.80 9.38
N THR A 213 -23.69 -5.12 9.50
CA THR A 213 -24.62 -6.01 8.81
C THR A 213 -25.39 -6.85 9.81
N ARG A 214 -26.56 -7.35 9.43
CA ARG A 214 -27.30 -8.32 10.24
C ARG A 214 -26.63 -9.68 10.08
N ALA A 215 -26.41 -10.37 11.20
CA ALA A 215 -25.95 -11.76 11.17
C ALA A 215 -27.06 -12.68 10.66
N VAL A 216 -26.73 -13.52 9.68
CA VAL A 216 -27.57 -14.62 9.21
C VAL A 216 -26.70 -15.88 9.36
N ARG A 217 -26.99 -16.67 10.39
CA ARG A 217 -26.15 -17.80 10.80
C ARG A 217 -24.70 -17.33 11.06
N ASN A 218 -23.71 -17.90 10.35
CA ASN A 218 -22.30 -17.53 10.44
C ASN A 218 -21.87 -16.48 9.41
N ILE A 219 -22.81 -15.85 8.69
CA ILE A 219 -22.54 -14.81 7.67
C ILE A 219 -22.96 -13.44 8.20
N GLY A 220 -22.12 -12.43 8.02
CA GLY A 220 -22.39 -11.05 8.44
C GLY A 220 -22.25 -10.82 9.95
N GLY A 221 -22.77 -9.70 10.47
CA GLY A 221 -22.57 -9.28 11.84
C GLY A 221 -21.08 -9.20 12.20
N GLU A 222 -20.70 -9.81 13.31
CA GLU A 222 -19.32 -9.89 13.79
C GLU A 222 -18.59 -11.16 13.33
N HIS A 223 -19.23 -12.01 12.52
CA HIS A 223 -18.62 -13.25 12.03
C HIS A 223 -17.48 -12.97 11.03
N LEU A 224 -16.53 -13.89 10.98
CA LEU A 224 -15.49 -13.88 9.94
C LEU A 224 -16.09 -14.18 8.57
N PRO A 225 -15.43 -13.79 7.48
CA PRO A 225 -15.85 -14.19 6.14
C PRO A 225 -15.90 -15.70 6.01
N VAL A 226 -16.93 -16.21 5.34
CA VAL A 226 -17.09 -17.63 5.03
C VAL A 226 -16.50 -17.95 3.66
N VAL A 227 -16.08 -19.19 3.47
CA VAL A 227 -15.59 -19.70 2.19
C VAL A 227 -16.71 -20.48 1.50
N ILE A 228 -17.07 -20.02 0.30
CA ILE A 228 -18.05 -20.70 -0.56
C ILE A 228 -17.30 -21.27 -1.77
N ALA A 229 -17.25 -22.59 -1.89
CA ALA A 229 -16.67 -23.25 -3.05
C ALA A 229 -17.71 -23.36 -4.18
N ASP A 230 -17.39 -22.81 -5.37
CA ASP A 230 -18.20 -23.02 -6.56
C ASP A 230 -17.92 -24.39 -7.18
N ARG A 231 -18.98 -25.20 -7.32
CA ARG A 231 -18.90 -26.55 -7.89
C ARG A 231 -20.00 -26.84 -8.92
N MET A 232 -20.48 -25.84 -9.60
CA MET A 232 -21.45 -26.03 -10.67
C MET A 232 -20.96 -27.00 -11.77
N ASP A 233 -19.64 -27.09 -11.98
CA ASP A 233 -19.04 -27.94 -13.04
C ASP A 233 -18.90 -29.42 -12.64
N GLY A 234 -19.53 -29.87 -11.57
CA GLY A 234 -19.43 -31.24 -11.10
C GLY A 234 -18.05 -31.64 -10.52
N LYS A 235 -17.17 -30.69 -10.23
CA LYS A 235 -15.91 -30.93 -9.53
C LYS A 235 -16.21 -31.25 -8.07
N THR A 236 -16.07 -32.51 -7.72
CA THR A 236 -16.52 -33.05 -6.42
C THR A 236 -15.42 -33.21 -5.38
N GLU A 237 -14.14 -33.02 -5.72
CA GLU A 237 -13.06 -33.26 -4.79
C GLU A 237 -12.83 -32.05 -3.87
N VAL A 238 -13.18 -32.18 -2.61
CA VAL A 238 -12.73 -31.27 -1.52
C VAL A 238 -11.39 -31.78 -1.03
N ASN A 239 -10.41 -30.88 -0.97
CA ASN A 239 -9.20 -31.19 -0.24
C ASN A 239 -9.56 -31.29 1.26
N PRO A 240 -9.40 -32.45 1.92
CA PRO A 240 -9.81 -32.64 3.31
C PRO A 240 -9.08 -31.71 4.30
N GLN A 241 -7.99 -31.07 3.86
CA GLN A 241 -7.27 -30.07 4.66
C GLN A 241 -7.91 -28.67 4.58
N PHE A 242 -8.78 -28.40 3.59
CA PHE A 242 -9.40 -27.11 3.36
C PHE A 242 -10.88 -27.27 3.05
N THR A 243 -11.66 -27.63 4.06
CA THR A 243 -13.12 -27.76 3.93
C THR A 243 -13.76 -26.37 3.82
N PRO A 244 -14.54 -26.07 2.79
CA PRO A 244 -15.30 -24.82 2.70
C PRO A 244 -16.46 -24.82 3.71
N ASP A 245 -16.94 -23.63 4.07
CA ASP A 245 -18.14 -23.50 4.90
C ASP A 245 -19.39 -23.88 4.12
N TYR A 246 -19.43 -23.56 2.83
CA TYR A 246 -20.55 -23.82 1.92
C TYR A 246 -20.04 -24.29 0.56
N ILE A 247 -20.88 -25.06 -0.13
CA ILE A 247 -20.67 -25.42 -1.54
C ILE A 247 -21.85 -24.87 -2.36
N TYR A 248 -21.54 -24.03 -3.36
CA TYR A 248 -22.52 -23.63 -4.34
C TYR A 248 -22.62 -24.70 -5.43
N ALA A 249 -23.77 -25.39 -5.46
CA ALA A 249 -24.03 -26.52 -6.36
C ALA A 249 -24.88 -26.12 -7.59
N GLY A 250 -25.25 -24.84 -7.72
CA GLY A 250 -26.09 -24.39 -8.83
C GLY A 250 -27.50 -24.95 -8.75
N ARG A 251 -27.93 -25.68 -9.78
CA ARG A 251 -29.33 -26.15 -9.90
C ARG A 251 -29.57 -27.55 -9.34
N THR A 252 -28.54 -28.32 -9.04
CA THR A 252 -28.69 -29.74 -8.69
C THR A 252 -27.74 -30.09 -7.55
N LEU A 253 -28.28 -30.71 -6.49
CA LEU A 253 -27.46 -31.25 -5.41
C LEU A 253 -26.71 -32.49 -5.86
N PRO A 254 -25.47 -32.70 -5.40
CA PRO A 254 -24.75 -33.94 -5.64
C PRO A 254 -25.44 -35.13 -4.93
N GLU A 255 -25.33 -36.31 -5.53
CA GLU A 255 -25.89 -37.55 -4.94
C GLU A 255 -25.25 -37.88 -3.59
N GLN A 256 -23.97 -37.59 -3.42
CA GLN A 256 -23.23 -37.73 -2.17
C GLN A 256 -22.89 -36.35 -1.63
N ARG A 257 -23.36 -36.04 -0.45
CA ARG A 257 -23.07 -34.78 0.26
C ARG A 257 -21.88 -34.98 1.19
N GLU A 258 -21.05 -33.96 1.29
CA GLU A 258 -19.92 -33.95 2.23
C GLU A 258 -20.44 -33.68 3.66
N GLU A 259 -19.93 -34.44 4.63
CA GLU A 259 -20.30 -34.29 6.03
C GLU A 259 -19.83 -32.95 6.59
N GLY A 260 -20.71 -32.23 7.27
CA GLY A 260 -20.40 -30.93 7.89
C GLY A 260 -20.37 -29.73 6.93
N VAL A 261 -20.65 -29.93 5.64
CA VAL A 261 -20.72 -28.85 4.65
C VAL A 261 -22.17 -28.57 4.26
N GLU A 262 -22.55 -27.31 4.18
CA GLU A 262 -23.87 -26.89 3.71
C GLU A 262 -23.84 -26.50 2.23
N TYR A 263 -24.96 -26.65 1.55
CA TYR A 263 -25.06 -26.44 0.11
C TYR A 263 -25.91 -25.21 -0.22
N ILE A 264 -25.49 -24.50 -1.26
CA ILE A 264 -26.22 -23.37 -1.80
C ILE A 264 -26.73 -23.73 -3.20
N LEU A 265 -28.02 -23.53 -3.43
CA LEU A 265 -28.69 -23.77 -4.71
C LEU A 265 -29.24 -22.49 -5.28
N ASP A 266 -29.46 -22.45 -6.59
CA ASP A 266 -30.23 -21.38 -7.22
C ASP A 266 -31.62 -21.26 -6.57
N ALA A 267 -32.03 -20.03 -6.29
CA ALA A 267 -33.26 -19.79 -5.53
C ALA A 267 -34.54 -20.31 -6.22
N ASP A 268 -34.52 -20.41 -7.56
CA ASP A 268 -35.62 -20.87 -8.36
C ASP A 268 -35.83 -22.41 -8.34
N VAL A 269 -34.82 -23.15 -7.90
CA VAL A 269 -34.85 -24.63 -7.76
C VAL A 269 -34.78 -25.08 -6.31
N TRP A 270 -34.60 -24.16 -5.36
CA TRP A 270 -34.48 -24.50 -3.96
C TRP A 270 -35.84 -24.83 -3.34
N GLU A 271 -35.99 -26.04 -2.79
CA GLU A 271 -37.22 -26.54 -2.19
C GLU A 271 -37.24 -26.56 -0.67
N GLY A 272 -36.18 -26.02 -0.02
CA GLY A 272 -36.11 -25.93 1.45
C GLY A 272 -35.54 -27.17 2.14
N GLU A 273 -34.73 -27.97 1.43
CA GLU A 273 -34.10 -29.14 2.02
C GLU A 273 -33.16 -28.79 3.19
N ALA A 274 -33.05 -29.65 4.17
CA ALA A 274 -32.17 -29.49 5.31
C ALA A 274 -30.69 -29.40 4.85
N GLY A 275 -29.94 -28.43 5.38
CA GLY A 275 -28.55 -28.18 5.03
C GLY A 275 -28.37 -27.50 3.65
N THR A 276 -29.43 -26.94 3.10
CA THR A 276 -29.36 -26.18 1.85
C THR A 276 -29.92 -24.76 1.98
N TRP A 277 -29.44 -23.85 1.12
CA TRP A 277 -29.75 -22.43 1.15
C TRP A 277 -29.97 -21.88 -0.28
N PRO A 278 -30.87 -20.91 -0.46
CA PRO A 278 -31.09 -20.30 -1.76
C PRO A 278 -30.05 -19.24 -2.07
N ALA A 279 -29.51 -19.23 -3.29
CA ALA A 279 -28.75 -18.13 -3.88
C ALA A 279 -29.63 -17.35 -4.85
N PHE A 280 -29.63 -16.03 -4.73
CA PHE A 280 -30.30 -15.13 -5.64
C PHE A 280 -29.29 -14.51 -6.60
N ASN A 281 -29.55 -14.54 -7.89
CA ASN A 281 -28.72 -13.84 -8.87
C ASN A 281 -28.95 -12.33 -8.76
N LEU A 282 -27.91 -11.59 -8.37
CA LEU A 282 -27.97 -10.14 -8.17
C LEU A 282 -28.38 -9.36 -9.41
N SER A 283 -28.06 -9.85 -10.61
CA SER A 283 -28.48 -9.21 -11.87
C SER A 283 -30.00 -9.18 -12.08
N LEU A 284 -30.72 -10.08 -11.46
CA LEU A 284 -32.19 -10.12 -11.49
C LEU A 284 -32.82 -9.31 -10.34
N ILE A 285 -32.10 -9.04 -9.26
CA ILE A 285 -32.61 -8.33 -8.07
C ILE A 285 -32.74 -6.82 -8.32
N HIS A 286 -31.93 -6.24 -9.21
CA HIS A 286 -32.02 -4.82 -9.57
C HIS A 286 -33.36 -4.41 -10.18
N ILE A 287 -34.19 -5.37 -10.61
CA ILE A 287 -35.45 -5.10 -11.27
C ILE A 287 -36.66 -5.17 -10.31
N SER A 288 -36.55 -5.86 -9.17
CA SER A 288 -37.74 -6.16 -8.37
C SER A 288 -37.73 -5.75 -6.89
N GLU A 289 -36.62 -5.69 -6.17
CA GLU A 289 -36.65 -5.20 -4.77
C GLU A 289 -35.24 -4.85 -4.22
N PRO A 290 -34.99 -3.60 -3.78
CA PRO A 290 -33.67 -3.19 -3.27
C PRO A 290 -33.36 -3.63 -1.82
N THR A 291 -34.17 -4.46 -1.19
CA THR A 291 -34.09 -4.72 0.26
C THR A 291 -33.88 -6.18 0.69
N ARG A 292 -33.76 -7.15 -0.22
CA ARG A 292 -33.47 -8.54 0.15
C ARG A 292 -31.99 -8.86 0.11
N LEU A 293 -31.54 -9.53 1.18
CA LEU A 293 -30.17 -9.98 1.39
C LEU A 293 -29.62 -10.72 0.17
N ALA A 294 -28.74 -10.06 -0.56
CA ALA A 294 -27.90 -10.70 -1.54
C ALA A 294 -26.60 -11.17 -0.84
N LEU A 295 -26.23 -12.42 -1.01
CA LEU A 295 -24.89 -12.90 -0.75
C LEU A 295 -23.99 -12.22 -1.77
N ILE A 296 -23.21 -11.24 -1.34
CA ILE A 296 -22.20 -10.59 -2.18
C ILE A 296 -20.96 -11.46 -2.10
N SER A 297 -20.71 -12.23 -3.17
CA SER A 297 -19.37 -12.78 -3.42
C SER A 297 -18.55 -11.71 -4.14
N TYR A 298 -17.40 -11.36 -3.59
CA TYR A 298 -16.35 -10.64 -4.28
C TYR A 298 -15.34 -11.65 -4.82
#